data_1930349ba4dd02eac5a2b9b025fb000e
#
_entry.id   1930349ba4dd02eac5a2b9b025fb000e
#
_cell.length_a   1.000
_cell.length_b   1.000
_cell.length_c   1.000
_cell.angle_alpha   90.00
_cell.angle_beta   90.00
_cell.angle_gamma   90.00
#
_symmetry.space_group_name_H-M   'P 1'
#
loop_
_entity.id
_entity.type
_entity.pdbx_description
1 polymer ?
#
loop_
_entity_poly.entity_id
_entity_poly.type
_entity_poly.pdbx_seq_one_letter_code
_entity_poly.pdbx_strand_id
1 'polypeptide(L)'
;PLCLAIFPWAKFRKKKGGVKAHVLYDIEAQLPAFYTVTTASRHDSTEMSAINYEPNAYYIFDRAYDSFKELYRIHLTGSFFVVRAKSNLKCKFCKWKRRMPKNILSDAEVKLIGYTSEKKYPESFRVIRFYDEEDDREFTFLTNAKHISALDVANLYKKRWFVELFFKWLKQHLKIKRFWGTTENAVRIQISVAIITYCL
;
A
#
# COMPACT_ATOMS: atom_id res chain seq x y z
N PRO A 1 9.32 9.91 -2.83
CA PRO A 1 10.74 9.57 -2.91
C PRO A 1 11.59 10.79 -2.52
N LEU A 2 12.57 10.58 -1.64
CA LEU A 2 13.60 11.57 -1.34
C LEU A 2 14.56 11.61 -2.52
N CYS A 3 14.38 12.56 -3.43
CA CYS A 3 15.28 12.76 -4.57
C CYS A 3 16.54 13.47 -4.07
N LEU A 4 17.66 12.78 -4.12
CA LEU A 4 18.96 13.31 -3.71
C LEU A 4 19.90 13.28 -4.91
N ALA A 5 20.48 14.42 -5.19
CA ALA A 5 21.31 14.63 -6.38
C ALA A 5 22.62 13.82 -6.38
N ILE A 6 23.03 13.20 -5.26
CA ILE A 6 24.38 12.69 -5.09
C ILE A 6 24.43 11.38 -4.27
N PHE A 7 23.76 10.31 -4.76
CA PHE A 7 24.03 8.98 -4.20
C PHE A 7 24.47 8.03 -5.31
N PRO A 8 25.76 7.70 -5.44
CA PRO A 8 26.24 6.77 -6.47
C PRO A 8 25.60 5.38 -6.41
N TRP A 9 25.23 4.92 -5.20
CA TRP A 9 24.59 3.63 -4.96
C TRP A 9 23.08 3.62 -5.22
N ALA A 10 22.39 4.78 -5.14
CA ALA A 10 20.94 4.90 -5.27
C ALA A 10 20.52 5.49 -6.62
N LYS A 11 21.09 5.01 -7.72
CA LYS A 11 20.77 5.47 -9.07
C LYS A 11 19.28 5.26 -9.38
N PHE A 12 18.57 6.32 -9.76
CA PHE A 12 17.14 6.26 -10.12
C PHE A 12 16.87 6.70 -11.56
N ARG A 13 17.54 7.76 -12.02
CA ARG A 13 17.49 8.27 -13.42
C ARG A 13 18.88 8.72 -13.80
N LYS A 14 19.12 8.93 -15.13
CA LYS A 14 20.45 9.28 -15.67
C LYS A 14 21.24 10.33 -14.87
N LYS A 15 20.58 11.21 -14.08
CA LYS A 15 21.22 12.29 -13.30
C LYS A 15 20.72 12.45 -11.85
N LYS A 16 19.91 11.50 -11.32
CA LYS A 16 19.34 11.64 -9.97
C LYS A 16 19.40 10.32 -9.21
N GLY A 17 19.88 10.37 -7.97
CA GLY A 17 19.72 9.30 -7.00
C GLY A 17 18.38 9.44 -6.27
N GLY A 18 17.88 8.35 -5.70
CA GLY A 18 16.69 8.38 -4.87
C GLY A 18 16.60 7.17 -3.97
N VAL A 19 16.15 7.43 -2.74
CA VAL A 19 15.94 6.41 -1.71
C VAL A 19 14.46 6.41 -1.36
N LYS A 20 13.89 5.23 -1.17
CA LYS A 20 12.52 5.03 -0.67
C LYS A 20 12.57 4.36 0.69
N ALA A 21 11.77 4.85 1.63
CA ALA A 21 11.41 4.12 2.82
C ALA A 21 10.00 3.54 2.61
N HIS A 22 9.88 2.22 2.77
CA HIS A 22 8.61 1.51 2.78
C HIS A 22 8.29 1.21 4.23
N VAL A 23 7.09 1.55 4.67
CA VAL A 23 6.69 1.40 6.07
C VAL A 23 5.38 0.63 6.13
N LEU A 24 5.34 -0.42 6.93
CA LEU A 24 4.12 -1.02 7.43
C LEU A 24 3.78 -0.29 8.73
N TYR A 25 2.66 0.41 8.72
CA TYR A 25 2.23 1.24 9.83
C TYR A 25 1.03 0.59 10.53
N ASP A 26 1.16 0.31 11.80
CA ASP A 26 0.06 -0.15 12.62
C ASP A 26 -0.85 1.04 12.95
N ILE A 27 -2.08 0.98 12.46
CA ILE A 27 -3.05 2.07 12.60
C ILE A 27 -3.61 2.15 14.02
N GLU A 28 -3.72 1.03 14.71
CA GLU A 28 -4.26 0.96 16.07
C GLU A 28 -3.22 1.42 17.10
N ALA A 29 -2.00 0.90 16.98
CA ALA A 29 -0.87 1.34 17.80
C ALA A 29 -0.34 2.73 17.40
N GLN A 30 -0.69 3.23 16.22
CA GLN A 30 -0.18 4.47 15.61
C GLN A 30 1.36 4.51 15.50
N LEU A 31 1.97 3.36 15.26
CA LEU A 31 3.41 3.18 15.19
C LEU A 31 3.82 2.42 13.92
N PRO A 32 5.05 2.66 13.40
CA PRO A 32 5.62 1.83 12.35
C PRO A 32 5.99 0.44 12.91
N ALA A 33 5.29 -0.61 12.45
CA ALA A 33 5.55 -1.99 12.82
C ALA A 33 6.74 -2.60 12.08
N PHE A 34 6.97 -2.19 10.85
CA PHE A 34 8.06 -2.68 10.02
C PHE A 34 8.46 -1.63 8.97
N TYR A 35 9.74 -1.58 8.61
CA TYR A 35 10.19 -0.73 7.52
C TYR A 35 11.36 -1.34 6.75
N THR A 36 11.46 -0.96 5.47
CA THR A 36 12.61 -1.24 4.61
C THR A 36 13.06 0.02 3.88
N VAL A 37 14.35 0.08 3.56
CA VAL A 37 14.94 1.18 2.79
C VAL A 37 15.50 0.62 1.50
N THR A 38 15.04 1.15 0.37
CA THR A 38 15.43 0.69 -0.97
C THR A 38 15.85 1.85 -1.86
N THR A 39 16.47 1.53 -2.99
CA THR A 39 16.68 2.51 -4.06
C THR A 39 15.35 2.87 -4.72
N ALA A 40 15.20 4.09 -5.21
CA ALA A 40 13.97 4.55 -5.85
C ALA A 40 13.65 3.81 -7.17
N SER A 41 14.61 3.08 -7.74
CA SER A 41 14.40 2.22 -8.92
C SER A 41 13.60 0.96 -8.63
N ARG A 42 13.60 0.49 -7.37
CA ARG A 42 12.89 -0.73 -6.98
C ARG A 42 11.38 -0.48 -6.95
N HIS A 43 10.61 -1.44 -7.48
CA HIS A 43 9.15 -1.35 -7.47
C HIS A 43 8.59 -1.58 -6.06
N ASP A 44 7.61 -0.76 -5.67
CA ASP A 44 7.01 -0.82 -4.33
C ASP A 44 6.39 -2.19 -4.03
N SER A 45 5.76 -2.82 -5.04
CA SER A 45 5.15 -4.15 -4.90
C SER A 45 6.13 -5.27 -4.57
N THR A 46 7.45 -5.10 -4.83
CA THR A 46 8.44 -6.11 -4.46
C THR A 46 8.69 -6.17 -2.96
N GLU A 47 8.43 -5.07 -2.25
CA GLU A 47 8.63 -5.00 -0.79
C GLU A 47 7.53 -5.73 -0.01
N MET A 48 6.40 -6.02 -0.64
CA MET A 48 5.34 -6.84 -0.03
C MET A 48 5.84 -8.24 0.36
N SER A 49 6.83 -8.79 -0.35
CA SER A 49 7.39 -10.11 -0.05
C SER A 49 8.14 -10.18 1.27
N ALA A 50 8.63 -9.05 1.79
CA ALA A 50 9.33 -8.96 3.06
C ALA A 50 8.38 -8.87 4.27
N ILE A 51 7.08 -8.69 4.05
CA ILE A 51 6.09 -8.57 5.12
C ILE A 51 5.67 -9.98 5.58
N ASN A 52 5.74 -10.23 6.88
CA ASN A 52 5.15 -11.40 7.50
C ASN A 52 3.68 -11.06 7.80
N TYR A 53 2.76 -11.65 7.04
CA TYR A 53 1.33 -11.43 7.23
C TYR A 53 0.79 -12.27 8.39
N GLU A 54 -0.05 -11.66 9.24
CA GLU A 54 -0.66 -12.29 10.42
C GLU A 54 -2.13 -12.63 10.12
N PRO A 55 -2.63 -13.81 10.52
CA PRO A 55 -4.03 -14.18 10.32
C PRO A 55 -4.99 -13.15 10.94
N ASN A 56 -6.17 -12.99 10.34
CA ASN A 56 -7.22 -12.07 10.76
C ASN A 56 -6.86 -10.57 10.75
N ALA A 57 -5.67 -10.20 10.24
CA ALA A 57 -5.25 -8.81 10.10
C ALA A 57 -5.72 -8.20 8.77
N TYR A 58 -5.94 -6.88 8.76
CA TYR A 58 -6.27 -6.12 7.57
C TYR A 58 -5.04 -5.35 7.06
N TYR A 59 -4.67 -5.59 5.81
CA TYR A 59 -3.56 -4.91 5.14
C TYR A 59 -4.08 -3.94 4.08
N ILE A 60 -3.76 -2.67 4.24
CA ILE A 60 -4.25 -1.59 3.38
C ILE A 60 -3.09 -1.07 2.54
N PHE A 61 -3.26 -1.10 1.21
CA PHE A 61 -2.20 -0.71 0.28
C PHE A 61 -2.67 0.35 -0.72
N ASP A 62 -1.74 1.21 -1.11
CA ASP A 62 -1.95 2.05 -2.30
C ASP A 62 -1.78 1.20 -3.57
N ARG A 63 -2.29 1.69 -4.70
CA ARG A 63 -2.24 1.02 -6.01
C ARG A 63 -0.82 0.68 -6.50
N ALA A 64 0.23 1.30 -5.93
CA ALA A 64 1.62 0.97 -6.24
C ALA A 64 2.03 -0.43 -5.75
N TYR A 65 1.32 -0.95 -4.74
CA TYR A 65 1.53 -2.27 -4.14
C TYR A 65 0.60 -3.36 -4.73
N ASP A 66 0.13 -3.19 -5.96
CA ASP A 66 -0.75 -4.13 -6.65
C ASP A 66 0.05 -5.32 -7.22
N SER A 67 0.22 -6.35 -6.41
CA SER A 67 0.81 -7.64 -6.78
C SER A 67 -0.17 -8.77 -6.46
N PHE A 68 -0.84 -9.32 -7.46
CA PHE A 68 -1.81 -10.41 -7.25
C PHE A 68 -1.20 -11.63 -6.56
N LYS A 69 0.08 -11.92 -6.79
CA LYS A 69 0.79 -12.99 -6.07
C LYS A 69 0.84 -12.72 -4.57
N GLU A 70 1.17 -11.49 -4.18
CA GLU A 70 1.26 -11.10 -2.77
C GLU A 70 -0.13 -10.96 -2.13
N LEU A 71 -1.13 -10.44 -2.87
CA LEU A 71 -2.51 -10.42 -2.42
C LEU A 71 -3.06 -11.83 -2.18
N TYR A 72 -2.64 -12.80 -3.00
CA TYR A 72 -3.01 -14.19 -2.78
C TYR A 72 -2.29 -14.79 -1.56
N ARG A 73 -1.04 -14.42 -1.31
CA ARG A 73 -0.33 -14.81 -0.08
C ARG A 73 -1.04 -14.30 1.17
N ILE A 74 -1.54 -13.05 1.18
CA ILE A 74 -2.38 -12.51 2.25
C ILE A 74 -3.64 -13.36 2.42
N HIS A 75 -4.32 -13.69 1.33
CA HIS A 75 -5.52 -14.53 1.37
C HIS A 75 -5.24 -15.91 1.99
N LEU A 76 -4.17 -16.58 1.56
CA LEU A 76 -3.79 -17.90 2.06
C LEU A 76 -3.41 -17.90 3.55
N THR A 77 -2.93 -16.79 4.08
CA THR A 77 -2.61 -16.62 5.52
C THR A 77 -3.88 -16.44 6.37
N GLY A 78 -5.06 -16.33 5.74
CA GLY A 78 -6.30 -16.01 6.46
C GLY A 78 -6.41 -14.53 6.84
N SER A 79 -5.65 -13.67 6.16
CA SER A 79 -5.66 -12.21 6.34
C SER A 79 -6.48 -11.54 5.26
N PHE A 80 -6.76 -10.25 5.46
CA PHE A 80 -7.57 -9.45 4.56
C PHE A 80 -6.76 -8.31 3.96
N PHE A 81 -7.03 -7.98 2.69
CA PHE A 81 -6.44 -6.83 2.06
C PHE A 81 -7.49 -5.83 1.58
N VAL A 82 -7.12 -4.57 1.54
CA VAL A 82 -7.81 -3.50 0.84
C VAL A 82 -6.78 -2.74 0.01
N VAL A 83 -6.89 -2.80 -1.31
CA VAL A 83 -5.95 -2.12 -2.21
C VAL A 83 -6.71 -1.33 -3.26
N ARG A 84 -6.20 -0.15 -3.61
CA ARG A 84 -6.75 0.65 -4.70
C ARG A 84 -6.41 0.02 -6.04
N ALA A 85 -7.43 -0.24 -6.86
CA ALA A 85 -7.27 -0.84 -8.18
C ALA A 85 -6.50 0.07 -9.16
N LYS A 86 -5.79 -0.54 -10.08
CA LYS A 86 -5.29 0.11 -11.30
C LYS A 86 -6.39 0.18 -12.34
N SER A 87 -6.32 1.16 -13.24
CA SER A 87 -7.31 1.37 -14.30
C SER A 87 -7.37 0.23 -15.33
N ASN A 88 -6.32 -0.57 -15.44
CA ASN A 88 -6.19 -1.67 -16.40
C ASN A 88 -6.56 -3.04 -15.83
N LEU A 89 -7.32 -3.08 -14.72
CA LEU A 89 -7.79 -4.33 -14.12
C LEU A 89 -8.68 -5.09 -15.11
N LYS A 90 -8.32 -6.34 -15.41
CA LYS A 90 -9.10 -7.27 -16.24
C LYS A 90 -9.72 -8.35 -15.37
N CYS A 91 -11.05 -8.35 -15.25
CA CYS A 91 -11.77 -9.30 -14.43
C CYS A 91 -13.13 -9.69 -15.06
N LYS A 92 -13.61 -10.86 -14.70
CA LYS A 92 -14.96 -11.37 -15.01
C LYS A 92 -15.84 -11.24 -13.78
N PHE A 93 -17.02 -10.68 -13.96
CA PHE A 93 -18.01 -10.56 -12.90
C PHE A 93 -18.65 -11.92 -12.59
N CYS A 94 -18.76 -12.24 -11.31
CA CYS A 94 -19.38 -13.47 -10.81
C CYS A 94 -20.72 -13.18 -10.15
N LYS A 95 -20.79 -12.18 -9.28
CA LYS A 95 -22.00 -11.77 -8.55
C LYS A 95 -22.03 -10.27 -8.34
N TRP A 96 -23.24 -9.70 -8.33
CA TRP A 96 -23.50 -8.29 -8.03
C TRP A 96 -24.35 -8.18 -6.77
N LYS A 97 -24.06 -7.20 -5.91
CA LYS A 97 -24.96 -6.78 -4.85
C LYS A 97 -25.95 -5.74 -5.40
N ARG A 98 -27.25 -5.95 -5.15
CA ARG A 98 -28.31 -5.11 -5.75
C ARG A 98 -28.67 -3.87 -4.92
N ARG A 99 -28.49 -3.91 -3.60
CA ARG A 99 -28.80 -2.77 -2.71
C ARG A 99 -27.50 -2.19 -2.20
N MET A 100 -27.21 -0.96 -2.60
CA MET A 100 -26.01 -0.23 -2.24
C MET A 100 -26.37 0.93 -1.32
N PRO A 101 -25.58 1.20 -0.26
CA PRO A 101 -25.67 2.45 0.49
C PRO A 101 -25.28 3.61 -0.42
N LYS A 102 -25.65 4.84 0.01
CA LYS A 102 -25.21 6.08 -0.64
C LYS A 102 -23.68 6.04 -0.79
N ASN A 103 -23.18 6.57 -1.89
CA ASN A 103 -21.74 6.62 -2.23
C ASN A 103 -21.09 5.29 -2.67
N ILE A 104 -21.75 4.15 -2.55
CA ILE A 104 -21.26 2.90 -3.15
C ILE A 104 -21.88 2.77 -4.55
N LEU A 105 -21.06 2.96 -5.57
CA LEU A 105 -21.49 2.89 -6.96
C LEU A 105 -21.65 1.44 -7.45
N SER A 106 -20.82 0.54 -6.96
CA SER A 106 -20.93 -0.90 -7.22
C SER A 106 -20.17 -1.73 -6.17
N ASP A 107 -20.66 -2.95 -5.91
CA ASP A 107 -20.00 -3.98 -5.11
C ASP A 107 -20.23 -5.33 -5.81
N ALA A 108 -19.17 -5.88 -6.38
CA ALA A 108 -19.24 -7.08 -7.17
C ALA A 108 -18.15 -8.06 -6.79
N GLU A 109 -18.49 -9.34 -6.81
CA GLU A 109 -17.51 -10.42 -6.73
C GLU A 109 -17.00 -10.74 -8.14
N VAL A 110 -15.69 -10.82 -8.29
CA VAL A 110 -15.02 -11.00 -9.58
C VAL A 110 -13.93 -12.06 -9.49
N LYS A 111 -13.54 -12.59 -10.66
CA LYS A 111 -12.31 -13.37 -10.87
C LYS A 111 -11.43 -12.66 -11.88
N LEU A 112 -10.13 -12.78 -11.73
CA LEU A 112 -9.18 -12.28 -12.72
C LEU A 112 -9.36 -13.01 -14.05
N ILE A 113 -9.06 -12.31 -15.14
CA ILE A 113 -9.01 -12.87 -16.49
C ILE A 113 -7.58 -12.79 -17.01
N GLY A 114 -7.17 -13.84 -17.71
CA GLY A 114 -5.87 -13.95 -18.34
C GLY A 114 -4.94 -14.93 -17.64
N TYR A 115 -4.33 -15.78 -18.44
CA TYR A 115 -3.54 -16.93 -18.03
C TYR A 115 -2.56 -16.66 -16.87
N THR A 116 -1.83 -15.53 -16.94
CA THR A 116 -0.85 -15.17 -15.91
C THR A 116 -1.50 -14.63 -14.63
N SER A 117 -2.58 -13.86 -14.75
CA SER A 117 -3.26 -13.23 -13.61
C SER A 117 -4.07 -14.25 -12.82
N GLU A 118 -4.79 -15.13 -13.49
CA GLU A 118 -5.56 -16.21 -12.88
C GLU A 118 -4.68 -17.15 -12.05
N LYS A 119 -3.47 -17.47 -12.56
CA LYS A 119 -2.52 -18.30 -11.80
C LYS A 119 -2.00 -17.61 -10.55
N LYS A 120 -1.88 -16.26 -10.57
CA LYS A 120 -1.39 -15.50 -9.42
C LYS A 120 -2.44 -15.33 -8.33
N TYR A 121 -3.71 -15.27 -8.70
CA TYR A 121 -4.84 -15.17 -7.77
C TYR A 121 -6.03 -15.94 -8.36
N PRO A 122 -6.18 -17.26 -8.08
CA PRO A 122 -7.21 -18.11 -8.67
C PRO A 122 -8.59 -17.93 -8.04
N GLU A 123 -8.65 -17.37 -6.83
CA GLU A 123 -9.88 -17.17 -6.08
C GLU A 123 -10.65 -15.93 -6.53
N SER A 124 -11.92 -15.85 -6.12
CA SER A 124 -12.72 -14.64 -6.28
C SER A 124 -12.45 -13.62 -5.17
N PHE A 125 -12.49 -12.35 -5.53
CA PHE A 125 -12.43 -11.24 -4.61
C PHE A 125 -13.47 -10.18 -4.97
N ARG A 126 -13.65 -9.17 -4.13
CA ARG A 126 -14.61 -8.09 -4.35
C ARG A 126 -13.94 -6.91 -5.03
N VAL A 127 -14.68 -6.30 -5.95
CA VAL A 127 -14.38 -4.97 -6.51
C VAL A 127 -15.49 -4.03 -6.08
N ILE A 128 -15.11 -2.97 -5.38
CA ILE A 128 -16.03 -1.98 -4.85
C ILE A 128 -15.70 -0.64 -5.49
N ARG A 129 -16.68 0.03 -6.12
CA ARG A 129 -16.56 1.41 -6.57
C ARG A 129 -17.25 2.31 -5.56
N PHE A 130 -16.50 3.28 -5.07
CA PHE A 130 -16.92 4.24 -4.05
C PHE A 130 -16.72 5.66 -4.57
N TYR A 131 -17.72 6.50 -4.37
CA TYR A 131 -17.64 7.92 -4.64
C TYR A 131 -17.40 8.67 -3.32
N ASP A 132 -16.31 9.40 -3.25
CA ASP A 132 -15.99 10.26 -2.11
C ASP A 132 -16.50 11.67 -2.39
N GLU A 133 -17.54 12.08 -1.67
CA GLU A 133 -18.16 13.42 -1.82
C GLU A 133 -17.24 14.54 -1.33
N GLU A 134 -16.34 14.26 -0.37
CA GLU A 134 -15.40 15.25 0.18
C GLU A 134 -14.31 15.62 -0.85
N ASP A 135 -13.80 14.62 -1.55
CA ASP A 135 -12.74 14.79 -2.53
C ASP A 135 -13.28 14.93 -3.97
N ASP A 136 -14.60 14.84 -4.19
CA ASP A 136 -15.28 14.77 -5.51
C ASP A 136 -14.60 13.75 -6.43
N ARG A 137 -14.48 12.51 -5.94
CA ARG A 137 -13.60 11.54 -6.58
C ARG A 137 -14.08 10.10 -6.44
N GLU A 138 -13.92 9.33 -7.53
CA GLU A 138 -14.16 7.89 -7.49
C GLU A 138 -12.91 7.09 -7.11
N PHE A 139 -13.14 6.08 -6.28
CA PHE A 139 -12.16 5.06 -5.93
C PHE A 139 -12.69 3.67 -6.32
N THR A 140 -11.79 2.83 -6.77
CA THR A 140 -12.06 1.40 -6.95
C THR A 140 -11.16 0.60 -6.03
N PHE A 141 -11.76 -0.21 -5.16
CA PHE A 141 -11.06 -1.03 -4.18
C PHE A 141 -11.17 -2.50 -4.54
N LEU A 142 -10.09 -3.25 -4.33
CA LEU A 142 -10.04 -4.70 -4.37
C LEU A 142 -9.91 -5.20 -2.93
N THR A 143 -10.67 -6.25 -2.58
CA THR A 143 -10.58 -6.86 -1.26
C THR A 143 -11.06 -8.32 -1.28
N ASN A 144 -10.44 -9.16 -0.44
CA ASN A 144 -10.95 -10.51 -0.15
C ASN A 144 -11.87 -10.53 1.07
N ALA A 145 -12.03 -9.42 1.79
CA ALA A 145 -12.93 -9.31 2.94
C ALA A 145 -14.41 -9.30 2.49
N LYS A 146 -15.02 -10.51 2.45
CA LYS A 146 -16.41 -10.69 2.01
C LYS A 146 -17.42 -10.43 3.15
N HIS A 147 -16.98 -10.44 4.39
CA HIS A 147 -17.80 -10.36 5.59
C HIS A 147 -18.09 -8.93 6.08
N ILE A 148 -17.35 -7.92 5.62
CA ILE A 148 -17.57 -6.52 5.97
C ILE A 148 -18.37 -5.77 4.89
N SER A 149 -18.98 -4.65 5.26
CA SER A 149 -19.74 -3.82 4.31
C SER A 149 -18.81 -3.11 3.30
N ALA A 150 -19.36 -2.67 2.17
CA ALA A 150 -18.59 -1.89 1.19
C ALA A 150 -18.14 -0.53 1.75
N LEU A 151 -18.95 0.04 2.64
CA LEU A 151 -18.62 1.30 3.32
C LEU A 151 -17.47 1.11 4.30
N ASP A 152 -17.43 -0.02 5.03
CA ASP A 152 -16.31 -0.34 5.92
C ASP A 152 -14.99 -0.49 5.15
N VAL A 153 -15.04 -1.10 3.95
CA VAL A 153 -13.86 -1.17 3.07
C VAL A 153 -13.36 0.22 2.69
N ALA A 154 -14.27 1.13 2.33
CA ALA A 154 -13.91 2.51 2.01
C ALA A 154 -13.33 3.25 3.23
N ASN A 155 -13.93 3.07 4.42
CA ASN A 155 -13.45 3.65 5.68
C ASN A 155 -12.08 3.09 6.08
N LEU A 156 -11.84 1.78 5.90
CA LEU A 156 -10.53 1.18 6.11
C LEU A 156 -9.49 1.81 5.18
N TYR A 157 -9.83 2.01 3.90
CA TYR A 157 -8.90 2.64 2.97
C TYR A 157 -8.58 4.10 3.34
N LYS A 158 -9.52 4.87 3.86
CA LYS A 158 -9.29 6.24 4.37
C LYS A 158 -8.19 6.25 5.45
N LYS A 159 -8.11 5.22 6.29
CA LYS A 159 -7.06 5.09 7.32
C LYS A 159 -5.63 5.01 6.75
N ARG A 160 -5.45 4.70 5.46
CA ARG A 160 -4.14 4.77 4.78
C ARG A 160 -3.48 6.15 4.92
N TRP A 161 -4.26 7.20 5.13
CA TRP A 161 -3.77 8.56 5.35
C TRP A 161 -2.82 8.68 6.55
N PHE A 162 -2.93 7.82 7.57
CA PHE A 162 -2.00 7.83 8.71
C PHE A 162 -0.55 7.65 8.31
N VAL A 163 -0.26 6.85 7.28
CA VAL A 163 1.10 6.69 6.74
C VAL A 163 1.63 8.00 6.13
N GLU A 164 0.75 8.77 5.49
CA GLU A 164 1.13 10.08 4.92
C GLU A 164 1.40 11.10 6.04
N LEU A 165 0.60 11.09 7.10
CA LEU A 165 0.82 11.92 8.29
C LEU A 165 2.15 11.56 8.98
N PHE A 166 2.44 10.27 9.14
CA PHE A 166 3.72 9.78 9.65
C PHE A 166 4.89 10.34 8.84
N PHE A 167 4.88 10.18 7.51
CA PHE A 167 5.95 10.72 6.67
C PHE A 167 6.01 12.25 6.67
N LYS A 168 4.88 12.93 6.80
CA LYS A 168 4.81 14.39 6.95
C LYS A 168 5.52 14.81 8.23
N TRP A 169 5.23 14.16 9.36
CA TRP A 169 5.84 14.40 10.64
C TRP A 169 7.37 14.23 10.59
N LEU A 170 7.85 13.08 10.06
CA LEU A 170 9.28 12.83 9.89
C LEU A 170 9.99 13.94 9.08
N LYS A 171 9.37 14.39 7.99
CA LYS A 171 9.94 15.46 7.15
C LYS A 171 9.97 16.81 7.84
N GLN A 172 9.01 17.10 8.69
CA GLN A 172 8.89 18.38 9.39
C GLN A 172 9.83 18.48 10.60
N HIS A 173 9.93 17.44 11.41
CA HIS A 173 10.62 17.47 12.68
C HIS A 173 12.07 16.98 12.61
N LEU A 174 12.38 16.02 11.75
CA LEU A 174 13.67 15.34 11.76
C LEU A 174 14.58 15.66 10.58
N LYS A 175 14.26 16.71 9.82
CA LYS A 175 15.08 17.24 8.70
C LYS A 175 15.61 16.15 7.75
N ILE A 176 14.89 15.00 7.60
CA ILE A 176 15.29 13.89 6.73
C ILE A 176 15.34 14.23 5.22
N LYS A 177 15.11 15.50 4.88
CA LYS A 177 15.35 16.05 3.54
C LYS A 177 16.83 16.26 3.22
N ARG A 178 17.70 16.29 4.24
CA ARG A 178 19.16 16.42 4.12
C ARG A 178 19.81 15.27 4.87
N PHE A 179 20.64 14.51 4.19
CA PHE A 179 21.43 13.46 4.83
C PHE A 179 22.79 14.00 5.21
N TRP A 180 23.27 13.63 6.39
CA TRP A 180 24.58 14.05 6.92
C TRP A 180 25.71 13.24 6.29
N GLY A 181 25.39 12.05 5.74
CA GLY A 181 26.34 11.21 5.02
C GLY A 181 25.75 10.71 3.71
N THR A 182 26.62 10.40 2.75
CA THR A 182 26.25 9.97 1.39
C THR A 182 26.35 8.46 1.18
N THR A 183 26.92 7.71 2.14
CA THR A 183 27.00 6.25 2.07
C THR A 183 25.65 5.61 2.37
N GLU A 184 25.43 4.40 1.85
CA GLU A 184 24.18 3.67 2.10
C GLU A 184 23.93 3.47 3.60
N ASN A 185 24.95 3.12 4.37
CA ASN A 185 24.86 2.94 5.83
C ASN A 185 24.45 4.24 6.54
N ALA A 186 25.08 5.38 6.20
CA ALA A 186 24.75 6.66 6.82
C ALA A 186 23.29 7.05 6.59
N VAL A 187 22.78 6.82 5.37
CA VAL A 187 21.37 7.08 5.02
C VAL A 187 20.42 6.16 5.78
N ARG A 188 20.74 4.85 5.83
CA ARG A 188 19.95 3.88 6.57
C ARG A 188 19.90 4.20 8.06
N ILE A 189 21.04 4.50 8.68
CA ILE A 189 21.13 4.89 10.10
C ILE A 189 20.27 6.13 10.37
N GLN A 190 20.38 7.16 9.53
CA GLN A 190 19.59 8.39 9.74
C GLN A 190 18.09 8.14 9.63
N ILE A 191 17.63 7.31 8.69
CA ILE A 191 16.22 6.92 8.58
C ILE A 191 15.79 6.10 9.79
N SER A 192 16.61 5.14 10.23
CA SER A 192 16.33 4.31 11.41
C SER A 192 16.19 5.16 12.68
N VAL A 193 17.14 6.07 12.92
CA VAL A 193 17.10 7.01 14.06
C VAL A 193 15.83 7.86 14.00
N ALA A 194 15.45 8.34 12.80
CA ALA A 194 14.24 9.12 12.63
C ALA A 194 12.98 8.34 13.00
N ILE A 195 12.90 7.06 12.62
CA ILE A 195 11.77 6.18 12.96
C ILE A 195 11.75 5.91 14.47
N ILE A 196 12.91 5.60 15.07
CA ILE A 196 13.02 5.38 16.52
C ILE A 196 12.58 6.63 17.30
N THR A 197 13.03 7.83 16.87
CA THR A 197 12.62 9.10 17.51
C THR A 197 11.10 9.33 17.43
N TYR A 198 10.45 8.86 16.37
CA TYR A 198 8.99 8.94 16.26
C TYR A 198 8.30 8.00 17.25
N CYS A 199 8.90 6.84 17.55
CA CYS A 199 8.33 5.83 18.45
C CYS A 199 8.53 6.16 19.95
N LEU A 200 9.43 7.09 20.30
CA LEU A 200 9.71 7.52 21.69
C LEU A 200 8.84 8.70 22.11
#